data_37dbdce76d69145d44e9fc237d92542e
#
_entry.id   37dbdce76d69145d44e9fc237d92542e
#
_cell.length_a   1.000
_cell.length_b   1.000
_cell.length_c   1.000
_cell.angle_alpha   90.00
_cell.angle_beta   90.00
_cell.angle_gamma   90.00
#
_symmetry.space_group_name_H-M   'P 1'
#
loop_
_entity.id
_entity.type
_entity.pdbx_description
1 polymer ?
#
loop_
_entity_poly.entity_id
_entity_poly.type
_entity_poly.pdbx_seq_one_letter_code
_entity_poly.pdbx_strand_id
1 'polypeptide(L)'
;KANTFLDVLLTLQEWNKRNESFVMFIVKNLHSGYNKINWTRTISRSQAVIQETTSGTRRQDVSYLNPINKKRQINFDEELLVIYYSILQHMQDKYGFPVSINVNFPLIRGDKFARYIGIYGKRRLKQIKYKYFSDKALELWELCYAFFDRPDSIMLNVDQREYLLVKSFHIVFEAIIDELIAGDQKLPKELKDQPDGKRVDH
;
A
#
# COMPACT_ATOMS: atom_id res chain seq x y z
N LYS A 1 -21.49 -3.84 10.01
CA LYS A 1 -20.41 -3.96 11.02
C LYS A 1 -19.60 -2.70 10.92
N ALA A 2 -19.55 -1.89 11.98
CA ALA A 2 -18.58 -0.80 12.06
C ALA A 2 -17.20 -1.44 12.19
N ASN A 3 -16.36 -1.33 11.16
CA ASN A 3 -14.98 -1.78 11.25
C ASN A 3 -14.29 -0.91 12.29
N THR A 4 -13.74 -1.54 13.29
CA THR A 4 -12.90 -0.83 14.27
C THR A 4 -11.63 -0.36 13.59
N PHE A 5 -10.99 0.66 14.12
CA PHE A 5 -9.69 1.11 13.57
C PHE A 5 -8.65 -0.02 13.60
N LEU A 6 -8.67 -0.85 14.63
CA LEU A 6 -7.82 -2.03 14.75
C LEU A 6 -8.06 -3.02 13.58
N ASP A 7 -9.31 -3.26 13.20
CA ASP A 7 -9.63 -4.12 12.05
C ASP A 7 -9.01 -3.60 10.77
N VAL A 8 -8.98 -2.28 10.57
CA VAL A 8 -8.32 -1.65 9.41
C VAL A 8 -6.81 -1.89 9.43
N LEU A 9 -6.16 -1.72 10.59
CA LEU A 9 -4.71 -1.97 10.73
C LEU A 9 -4.37 -3.45 10.46
N LEU A 10 -5.13 -4.37 11.04
CA LEU A 10 -4.95 -5.81 10.82
C LEU A 10 -5.16 -6.19 9.35
N THR A 11 -6.19 -5.65 8.71
CA THR A 11 -6.45 -5.90 7.28
C THR A 11 -5.34 -5.35 6.40
N LEU A 12 -4.79 -4.16 6.71
CA LEU A 12 -3.62 -3.61 6.02
C LEU A 12 -2.38 -4.51 6.18
N GLN A 13 -2.14 -5.03 7.39
CA GLN A 13 -1.04 -5.96 7.65
C GLN A 13 -1.21 -7.27 6.87
N GLU A 14 -2.40 -7.85 6.86
CA GLU A 14 -2.69 -9.06 6.09
C GLU A 14 -2.54 -8.83 4.58
N TRP A 15 -3.02 -7.70 4.09
CA TRP A 15 -2.86 -7.32 2.69
C TRP A 15 -1.38 -7.19 2.33
N ASN A 16 -0.57 -6.59 3.20
CA ASN A 16 0.88 -6.48 3.04
C ASN A 16 1.54 -7.85 2.92
N LYS A 17 1.23 -8.80 3.81
CA LYS A 17 1.75 -10.17 3.77
C LYS A 17 1.36 -10.92 2.50
N ARG A 18 0.11 -10.77 2.05
CA ARG A 18 -0.39 -11.44 0.82
C ARG A 18 0.14 -10.83 -0.47
N ASN A 19 0.54 -9.57 -0.47
CA ASN A 19 0.88 -8.81 -1.68
C ASN A 19 2.26 -8.13 -1.59
N GLU A 20 3.25 -8.75 -0.96
CA GLU A 20 4.61 -8.17 -0.79
C GLU A 20 5.27 -7.76 -2.10
N SER A 21 5.02 -8.48 -3.19
CA SER A 21 5.57 -8.21 -4.53
C SER A 21 4.70 -7.28 -5.37
N PHE A 22 3.63 -6.71 -4.81
CA PHE A 22 2.72 -5.86 -5.58
C PHE A 22 3.39 -4.55 -5.98
N VAL A 23 3.49 -4.33 -7.28
CA VAL A 23 4.06 -3.12 -7.88
C VAL A 23 3.22 -2.65 -9.05
N MET A 24 3.24 -1.36 -9.31
CA MET A 24 2.63 -0.77 -10.49
C MET A 24 3.70 -0.38 -11.51
N PHE A 25 3.37 -0.50 -12.79
CA PHE A 25 4.31 -0.24 -13.87
C PHE A 25 3.92 1.01 -14.64
N ILE A 26 4.95 1.71 -15.12
CA ILE A 26 4.82 2.81 -16.07
C ILE A 26 5.56 2.48 -17.36
N VAL A 27 5.03 2.94 -18.49
CA VAL A 27 5.71 2.84 -19.78
C VAL A 27 6.41 4.16 -20.05
N LYS A 28 7.74 4.15 -19.97
CA LYS A 28 8.57 5.29 -20.41
C LYS A 28 8.95 5.16 -21.88
N ASN A 29 9.04 6.31 -22.55
CA ASN A 29 9.50 6.39 -23.93
C ASN A 29 10.93 6.88 -23.92
N LEU A 30 11.84 6.10 -24.53
CA LEU A 30 13.26 6.34 -24.56
C LEU A 30 13.77 6.30 -26.00
N HIS A 31 14.77 7.10 -26.33
CA HIS A 31 15.44 7.07 -27.65
C HIS A 31 16.51 5.97 -27.76
N SER A 32 16.76 5.21 -26.71
CA SER A 32 17.77 4.15 -26.67
C SER A 32 17.17 2.83 -26.19
N GLY A 33 17.76 1.72 -26.67
CA GLY A 33 17.43 0.36 -26.25
C GLY A 33 16.74 -0.48 -27.32
N TYR A 34 16.77 -1.81 -27.12
CA TYR A 34 16.21 -2.82 -28.06
C TYR A 34 14.76 -3.18 -27.75
N ASN A 35 14.01 -2.27 -27.09
CA ASN A 35 12.62 -2.52 -26.68
C ASN A 35 11.64 -2.25 -27.85
N LYS A 36 10.39 -2.62 -27.62
CA LYS A 36 9.31 -2.42 -28.59
C LYS A 36 9.18 -0.96 -29.00
N ILE A 37 9.25 -0.68 -30.30
CA ILE A 37 9.15 0.68 -30.87
C ILE A 37 7.73 1.23 -30.63
N ASN A 38 7.66 2.48 -30.23
CA ASN A 38 6.43 3.26 -30.20
C ASN A 38 6.22 3.96 -31.56
N TRP A 39 5.68 3.23 -32.54
CA TRP A 39 5.52 3.74 -33.90
C TRP A 39 4.77 5.06 -33.98
N THR A 40 3.68 5.22 -33.23
CA THR A 40 2.90 6.46 -33.21
C THR A 40 3.76 7.68 -32.85
N ARG A 41 4.61 7.55 -31.83
CA ARG A 41 5.50 8.65 -31.41
C ARG A 41 6.73 8.77 -32.31
N THR A 42 7.24 7.66 -32.83
CA THR A 42 8.36 7.67 -33.76
C THR A 42 7.98 8.42 -35.03
N ILE A 43 6.86 8.10 -35.66
CA ILE A 43 6.36 8.76 -36.87
C ILE A 43 6.14 10.26 -36.64
N SER A 44 5.61 10.64 -35.48
CA SER A 44 5.26 12.04 -35.19
C SER A 44 6.44 12.92 -34.75
N ARG A 45 7.55 12.32 -34.27
CA ARG A 45 8.63 13.07 -33.63
C ARG A 45 10.03 12.78 -34.14
N SER A 46 10.24 11.64 -34.83
CA SER A 46 11.55 11.26 -35.36
C SER A 46 11.67 11.67 -36.82
N GLN A 47 12.90 12.04 -37.19
CA GLN A 47 13.20 12.39 -38.59
C GLN A 47 13.16 11.15 -39.45
N ALA A 48 12.35 11.17 -40.51
CA ALA A 48 12.28 10.13 -41.51
C ALA A 48 13.33 10.37 -42.58
N VAL A 49 14.02 9.31 -43.00
CA VAL A 49 14.94 9.31 -44.15
C VAL A 49 14.41 8.32 -45.15
N ILE A 50 14.24 8.79 -46.39
CA ILE A 50 13.86 7.97 -47.53
C ILE A 50 15.09 7.45 -48.20
N GLN A 51 15.25 6.13 -48.27
CA GLN A 51 16.33 5.48 -48.99
C GLN A 51 15.79 4.86 -50.28
N GLU A 52 16.42 5.17 -51.39
CA GLU A 52 16.12 4.51 -52.65
C GLU A 52 17.03 3.27 -52.78
N THR A 53 16.41 2.10 -52.78
CA THR A 53 17.15 0.84 -52.96
C THR A 53 17.31 0.58 -54.48
N THR A 54 18.53 0.54 -54.95
CA THR A 54 18.90 0.44 -56.41
C THR A 54 18.84 -0.99 -56.93
N SER A 55 18.36 -1.99 -56.22
CA SER A 55 18.32 -3.37 -56.69
C SER A 55 16.96 -3.68 -57.40
N GLY A 56 16.93 -3.45 -58.72
CA GLY A 56 15.97 -4.02 -59.66
C GLY A 56 14.50 -3.58 -59.58
N THR A 57 13.99 -3.25 -58.46
CA THR A 57 12.63 -2.70 -58.22
C THR A 57 12.81 -1.44 -57.37
N ARG A 58 12.43 -0.28 -57.89
CA ARG A 58 12.44 0.99 -57.11
C ARG A 58 11.50 0.85 -55.93
N ARG A 59 12.01 0.49 -54.79
CA ARG A 59 11.31 0.54 -53.48
C ARG A 59 11.87 1.70 -52.70
N GLN A 60 10.97 2.56 -52.26
CA GLN A 60 11.33 3.61 -51.31
C GLN A 60 11.13 3.06 -49.90
N ASP A 61 12.20 2.82 -49.19
CA ASP A 61 12.16 2.40 -47.80
C ASP A 61 12.26 3.63 -46.87
N VAL A 62 11.36 3.74 -45.91
CA VAL A 62 11.37 4.83 -44.96
C VAL A 62 12.04 4.32 -43.65
N SER A 63 13.15 4.93 -43.34
CA SER A 63 13.89 4.67 -42.08
C SER A 63 13.76 5.86 -41.12
N TYR A 64 13.67 5.60 -39.84
CA TYR A 64 13.65 6.64 -38.79
C TYR A 64 14.99 6.68 -38.06
N LEU A 65 15.63 7.86 -38.02
CA LEU A 65 16.98 8.00 -37.42
C LEU A 65 16.99 7.75 -35.91
N ASN A 66 15.97 8.18 -35.21
CA ASN A 66 15.89 8.07 -33.75
C ASN A 66 14.55 7.45 -33.31
N PRO A 67 14.37 6.13 -33.45
CA PRO A 67 13.14 5.49 -33.05
C PRO A 67 12.89 5.62 -31.55
N ILE A 68 11.65 5.88 -31.17
CA ILE A 68 11.24 5.98 -29.77
C ILE A 68 10.78 4.61 -29.30
N ASN A 69 11.45 4.07 -28.28
CA ASN A 69 11.18 2.77 -27.72
C ASN A 69 10.30 2.86 -26.47
N LYS A 70 9.43 1.87 -26.27
CA LYS A 70 8.64 1.70 -25.04
C LYS A 70 9.42 0.83 -24.05
N LYS A 71 9.71 1.36 -22.86
CA LYS A 71 10.27 0.58 -21.75
C LYS A 71 9.28 0.53 -20.59
N ARG A 72 8.86 -0.69 -20.24
CA ARG A 72 8.08 -0.92 -19.02
C ARG A 72 9.02 -0.96 -17.83
N GLN A 73 8.74 -0.18 -16.80
CA GLN A 73 9.51 -0.16 -15.55
C GLN A 73 8.58 0.01 -14.35
N ILE A 74 9.05 -0.37 -13.16
CA ILE A 74 8.32 -0.14 -11.92
C ILE A 74 8.18 1.37 -11.72
N ASN A 75 6.98 1.80 -11.34
CA ASN A 75 6.68 3.19 -11.02
C ASN A 75 6.86 3.42 -9.51
N PHE A 76 8.05 3.83 -9.10
CA PHE A 76 8.31 4.16 -7.69
C PHE A 76 7.68 5.48 -7.24
N ASP A 77 7.23 6.31 -8.17
CA ASP A 77 6.51 7.56 -7.89
C ASP A 77 4.98 7.38 -7.90
N GLU A 78 4.50 6.11 -7.88
CA GLU A 78 3.06 5.83 -7.87
C GLU A 78 2.45 6.25 -6.54
N GLU A 79 1.60 7.26 -6.61
CA GLU A 79 1.09 7.98 -5.44
C GLU A 79 0.34 7.07 -4.45
N LEU A 80 -0.45 6.11 -4.94
CA LEU A 80 -1.16 5.16 -4.07
C LEU A 80 -0.17 4.30 -3.28
N LEU A 81 0.87 3.79 -3.93
CA LEU A 81 1.89 2.97 -3.27
C LEU A 81 2.75 3.80 -2.30
N VAL A 82 3.06 5.06 -2.66
CA VAL A 82 3.75 5.98 -1.76
C VAL A 82 2.93 6.23 -0.49
N ILE A 83 1.62 6.50 -0.63
CA ILE A 83 0.71 6.67 0.51
C ILE A 83 0.64 5.38 1.33
N TYR A 84 0.45 4.24 0.68
CA TYR A 84 0.36 2.94 1.33
C TYR A 84 1.60 2.60 2.16
N TYR A 85 2.80 2.67 1.57
CA TYR A 85 4.02 2.39 2.32
C TYR A 85 4.30 3.42 3.42
N SER A 86 3.83 4.66 3.26
CA SER A 86 3.88 5.68 4.32
C SER A 86 2.94 5.34 5.49
N ILE A 87 1.76 4.76 5.21
CA ILE A 87 0.86 4.23 6.23
C ILE A 87 1.52 3.07 6.96
N LEU A 88 2.11 2.11 6.24
CA LEU A 88 2.81 0.98 6.85
C LEU A 88 3.98 1.43 7.74
N GLN A 89 4.77 2.41 7.28
CA GLN A 89 5.83 2.98 8.12
C GLN A 89 5.25 3.58 9.41
N HIS A 90 4.16 4.32 9.31
CA HIS A 90 3.49 4.87 10.49
C HIS A 90 2.95 3.77 11.42
N MET A 91 2.40 2.68 10.87
CA MET A 91 1.94 1.53 11.64
C MET A 91 3.10 0.85 12.39
N GLN A 92 4.24 0.70 11.74
CA GLN A 92 5.44 0.14 12.35
C GLN A 92 5.98 1.03 13.47
N ASP A 93 6.13 2.34 13.18
CA ASP A 93 6.76 3.29 14.11
C ASP A 93 5.89 3.56 15.35
N LYS A 94 4.57 3.62 15.16
CA LYS A 94 3.65 4.04 16.24
C LYS A 94 3.03 2.87 16.99
N TYR A 95 2.72 1.77 16.30
CA TYR A 95 1.97 0.64 16.85
C TYR A 95 2.78 -0.66 16.88
N GLY A 96 4.02 -0.66 16.38
CA GLY A 96 4.88 -1.83 16.38
C GLY A 96 4.45 -2.98 15.46
N PHE A 97 3.56 -2.74 14.48
CA PHE A 97 3.13 -3.79 13.56
C PHE A 97 4.29 -4.31 12.71
N PRO A 98 4.51 -5.63 12.63
CA PRO A 98 5.49 -6.21 11.74
C PRO A 98 4.95 -6.17 10.29
N VAL A 99 5.48 -5.24 9.49
CA VAL A 99 5.11 -5.02 8.08
C VAL A 99 6.34 -4.95 7.19
N SER A 100 6.18 -5.38 5.94
CA SER A 100 7.23 -5.33 4.92
C SER A 100 7.12 -4.03 4.12
N ILE A 101 8.15 -3.20 4.16
CA ILE A 101 8.17 -1.89 3.52
C ILE A 101 9.19 -1.88 2.39
N ASN A 102 8.75 -1.50 1.20
CA ASN A 102 9.66 -1.34 0.07
C ASN A 102 10.34 0.04 0.13
N VAL A 103 11.62 0.05 0.50
CA VAL A 103 12.44 1.25 0.70
C VAL A 103 12.70 2.07 -0.57
N ASN A 104 12.40 1.53 -1.76
CA ASN A 104 12.60 2.25 -3.02
C ASN A 104 11.50 3.31 -3.27
N PHE A 105 10.40 3.26 -2.53
CA PHE A 105 9.35 4.28 -2.61
C PHE A 105 9.71 5.51 -1.76
N PRO A 106 9.46 6.74 -2.26
CA PRO A 106 9.67 7.97 -1.50
C PRO A 106 8.59 8.11 -0.43
N LEU A 107 8.91 7.69 0.81
CA LEU A 107 7.94 7.71 1.92
C LEU A 107 7.65 9.14 2.40
N ILE A 108 6.38 9.39 2.70
CA ILE A 108 5.92 10.63 3.34
C ILE A 108 6.09 10.44 4.86
N ARG A 109 6.94 11.26 5.50
CA ARG A 109 7.29 11.11 6.92
C ARG A 109 7.04 12.40 7.72
N GLY A 110 6.98 12.25 9.05
CA GLY A 110 6.91 13.36 9.99
C GLY A 110 5.69 14.27 9.77
N ASP A 111 5.91 15.58 9.84
CA ASP A 111 4.85 16.60 9.72
C ASP A 111 4.08 16.54 8.40
N LYS A 112 4.73 16.09 7.31
CA LYS A 112 4.06 15.90 6.03
C LYS A 112 3.03 14.77 6.12
N PHE A 113 3.37 13.66 6.78
CA PHE A 113 2.43 12.56 6.97
C PHE A 113 1.32 12.92 7.96
N ALA A 114 1.61 13.70 8.99
CA ALA A 114 0.60 14.21 9.92
C ALA A 114 -0.50 15.00 9.21
N ARG A 115 -0.16 15.78 8.16
CA ARG A 115 -1.14 16.46 7.30
C ARG A 115 -2.00 15.49 6.49
N TYR A 116 -1.47 14.33 6.10
CA TYR A 116 -2.23 13.27 5.42
C TYR A 116 -3.23 12.59 6.34
N ILE A 117 -2.88 12.38 7.61
CA ILE A 117 -3.79 11.78 8.62
C ILE A 117 -5.04 12.62 8.82
N GLY A 118 -4.95 13.93 8.62
CA GLY A 118 -6.12 14.81 8.60
C GLY A 118 -6.97 14.67 7.33
N ILE A 119 -7.62 15.75 6.95
CA ILE A 119 -8.54 15.78 5.80
C ILE A 119 -7.82 15.58 4.46
N TYR A 120 -6.52 15.90 4.39
CA TYR A 120 -5.79 15.94 3.12
C TYR A 120 -5.66 14.55 2.48
N GLY A 121 -5.27 13.52 3.22
CA GLY A 121 -5.09 12.15 2.69
C GLY A 121 -6.38 11.60 2.09
N LYS A 122 -7.50 11.75 2.80
CA LYS A 122 -8.83 11.35 2.32
C LYS A 122 -9.22 12.07 1.02
N ARG A 123 -9.02 13.40 0.97
CA ARG A 123 -9.30 14.21 -0.22
C ARG A 123 -8.42 13.77 -1.40
N ARG A 124 -7.13 13.56 -1.13
CA ARG A 124 -6.19 13.16 -2.17
C ARG A 124 -6.49 11.79 -2.75
N LEU A 125 -6.80 10.80 -1.91
CA LEU A 125 -7.23 9.48 -2.36
C LEU A 125 -8.46 9.54 -3.24
N LYS A 126 -9.47 10.35 -2.90
CA LYS A 126 -10.65 10.57 -3.77
C LYS A 126 -10.26 11.11 -5.15
N GLN A 127 -9.31 12.04 -5.21
CA GLN A 127 -8.86 12.63 -6.48
C GLN A 127 -8.14 11.64 -7.39
N ILE A 128 -7.41 10.67 -6.83
CA ILE A 128 -6.64 9.70 -7.62
C ILE A 128 -7.38 8.41 -7.93
N LYS A 129 -8.55 8.17 -7.32
CA LYS A 129 -9.32 6.92 -7.49
C LYS A 129 -9.53 6.52 -8.94
N TYR A 130 -9.85 7.48 -9.80
CA TYR A 130 -10.15 7.25 -11.22
C TYR A 130 -8.95 6.71 -12.04
N LYS A 131 -7.74 6.73 -11.49
CA LYS A 131 -6.54 6.19 -12.16
C LYS A 131 -6.45 4.67 -12.07
N TYR A 132 -7.19 4.05 -11.16
CA TYR A 132 -7.07 2.63 -10.83
C TYR A 132 -8.25 1.85 -11.34
N PHE A 133 -7.96 0.76 -12.07
CA PHE A 133 -8.96 -0.11 -12.69
C PHE A 133 -8.77 -1.58 -12.31
N SER A 134 -7.62 -1.96 -11.73
CA SER A 134 -7.39 -3.33 -11.29
C SER A 134 -7.99 -3.55 -9.90
N ASP A 135 -8.59 -4.71 -9.67
CA ASP A 135 -9.22 -5.07 -8.40
C ASP A 135 -8.27 -4.91 -7.22
N LYS A 136 -7.01 -5.37 -7.38
CA LYS A 136 -5.98 -5.21 -6.34
C LYS A 136 -5.64 -3.76 -6.03
N ALA A 137 -5.61 -2.89 -7.03
CA ALA A 137 -5.34 -1.47 -6.81
C ALA A 137 -6.53 -0.77 -6.16
N LEU A 138 -7.76 -1.17 -6.50
CA LEU A 138 -8.98 -0.66 -5.87
C LEU A 138 -9.10 -1.14 -4.43
N GLU A 139 -8.82 -2.43 -4.17
CA GLU A 139 -8.75 -2.98 -2.80
C GLU A 139 -7.76 -2.20 -1.95
N LEU A 140 -6.53 -1.98 -2.46
CA LEU A 140 -5.51 -1.20 -1.77
C LEU A 140 -5.96 0.25 -1.54
N TRP A 141 -6.62 0.87 -2.52
CA TRP A 141 -7.17 2.21 -2.40
C TRP A 141 -8.21 2.28 -1.28
N GLU A 142 -9.12 1.30 -1.21
CA GLU A 142 -10.17 1.23 -0.17
C GLU A 142 -9.57 1.09 1.23
N LEU A 143 -8.53 0.26 1.38
CA LEU A 143 -7.82 0.10 2.66
C LEU A 143 -7.12 1.40 3.09
N CYS A 144 -6.41 2.06 2.18
CA CYS A 144 -5.79 3.36 2.45
C CYS A 144 -6.85 4.43 2.78
N TYR A 145 -7.99 4.41 2.09
CA TYR A 145 -9.08 5.32 2.35
C TYR A 145 -9.70 5.08 3.72
N ALA A 146 -9.95 3.83 4.10
CA ALA A 146 -10.47 3.46 5.40
C ALA A 146 -9.52 3.87 6.54
N PHE A 147 -8.21 3.81 6.32
CA PHE A 147 -7.22 4.30 7.27
C PHE A 147 -7.37 5.79 7.57
N PHE A 148 -7.62 6.62 6.54
CA PHE A 148 -7.83 8.07 6.72
C PHE A 148 -9.29 8.46 7.04
N ASP A 149 -10.26 7.58 6.81
CA ASP A 149 -11.67 7.80 7.11
C ASP A 149 -12.01 7.50 8.58
N ARG A 150 -11.09 7.83 9.47
CA ARG A 150 -11.33 7.68 10.90
C ARG A 150 -12.47 8.60 11.32
N PRO A 151 -13.45 8.13 12.08
CA PRO A 151 -14.42 9.03 12.72
C PRO A 151 -13.64 10.03 13.60
N ASP A 152 -14.10 11.26 13.63
CA ASP A 152 -13.50 12.44 14.29
C ASP A 152 -13.21 12.28 15.80
N SER A 153 -13.37 11.11 16.37
CA SER A 153 -13.00 10.80 17.76
C SER A 153 -11.51 11.07 18.09
N ILE A 154 -10.69 11.32 17.06
CA ILE A 154 -9.28 11.71 17.23
C ILE A 154 -9.12 13.24 17.34
N MET A 155 -10.16 14.01 17.10
CA MET A 155 -10.18 15.47 17.34
C MET A 155 -10.42 15.83 18.81
N LEU A 156 -10.52 14.89 19.70
CA LEU A 156 -10.43 15.18 21.13
C LEU A 156 -8.98 15.49 21.47
N ASN A 157 -8.71 16.75 21.46
CA ASN A 157 -7.46 17.42 21.76
C ASN A 157 -7.14 17.32 23.27
N VAL A 158 -7.16 16.11 23.81
CA VAL A 158 -6.80 15.79 25.17
C VAL A 158 -5.60 14.86 25.09
N ASP A 159 -4.42 15.41 25.23
CA ASP A 159 -3.15 14.75 25.49
C ASP A 159 -2.59 13.79 24.45
N GLN A 160 -2.80 14.00 23.16
CA GLN A 160 -2.17 13.22 22.07
C GLN A 160 -2.18 11.68 22.25
N ARG A 161 -3.05 11.16 23.11
CA ARG A 161 -3.19 9.73 23.36
C ARG A 161 -4.28 9.15 22.46
N GLU A 162 -3.92 8.18 21.63
CA GLU A 162 -4.90 7.39 20.88
C GLU A 162 -5.40 6.26 21.79
N TYR A 163 -6.71 6.14 21.92
CA TYR A 163 -7.35 5.06 22.66
C TYR A 163 -7.90 4.03 21.69
N LEU A 164 -7.54 2.77 21.88
CA LEU A 164 -8.20 1.65 21.24
C LEU A 164 -9.49 1.35 22.02
N LEU A 165 -10.66 1.61 21.42
CA LEU A 165 -11.93 1.18 21.96
C LEU A 165 -12.12 -0.32 21.69
N VAL A 166 -11.92 -1.12 22.71
CA VAL A 166 -12.15 -2.55 22.66
C VAL A 166 -13.59 -2.82 23.13
N LYS A 167 -14.41 -3.38 22.25
CA LYS A 167 -15.83 -3.67 22.52
C LYS A 167 -16.05 -4.67 23.66
N SER A 168 -15.06 -5.54 23.89
CA SER A 168 -15.09 -6.60 24.89
C SER A 168 -13.73 -6.66 25.56
N PHE A 169 -13.46 -5.67 26.41
CA PHE A 169 -12.17 -5.54 27.10
C PHE A 169 -11.79 -6.79 27.91
N HIS A 170 -12.80 -7.45 28.53
CA HIS A 170 -12.58 -8.69 29.28
C HIS A 170 -11.92 -9.79 28.44
N ILE A 171 -12.32 -9.99 27.17
CA ILE A 171 -11.73 -11.02 26.29
C ILE A 171 -10.26 -10.71 25.98
N VAL A 172 -9.94 -9.43 25.76
CA VAL A 172 -8.56 -9.01 25.50
C VAL A 172 -7.73 -9.12 26.76
N PHE A 173 -8.30 -8.76 27.90
CA PHE A 173 -7.65 -8.87 29.21
C PHE A 173 -7.37 -10.34 29.56
N GLU A 174 -8.36 -11.23 29.38
CA GLU A 174 -8.18 -12.68 29.56
C GLU A 174 -7.09 -13.22 28.65
N ALA A 175 -7.09 -12.87 27.35
CA ALA A 175 -6.03 -13.30 26.43
C ALA A 175 -4.63 -12.80 26.85
N ILE A 176 -4.52 -11.57 27.35
CA ILE A 176 -3.25 -11.04 27.87
C ILE A 176 -2.82 -11.79 29.14
N ILE A 177 -3.74 -12.05 30.06
CA ILE A 177 -3.47 -12.81 31.30
C ILE A 177 -3.08 -14.24 30.95
N ASP A 178 -3.78 -14.90 30.04
CA ASP A 178 -3.45 -16.24 29.57
C ASP A 178 -2.06 -16.30 28.94
N GLU A 179 -1.67 -15.31 28.16
CA GLU A 179 -0.34 -15.27 27.51
C GLU A 179 0.78 -14.92 28.51
N LEU A 180 0.54 -13.99 29.43
CA LEU A 180 1.56 -13.55 30.39
C LEU A 180 1.72 -14.49 31.58
N ILE A 181 0.64 -15.12 32.02
CA ILE A 181 0.63 -15.93 33.26
C ILE A 181 0.53 -17.42 32.95
N ALA A 182 -0.35 -17.85 32.03
CA ALA A 182 -0.57 -19.25 31.73
C ALA A 182 0.41 -19.81 30.69
N GLY A 183 1.00 -18.96 29.84
CA GLY A 183 2.04 -19.34 28.86
C GLY A 183 3.28 -19.95 29.51
N ASP A 184 3.57 -19.64 30.77
CA ASP A 184 4.76 -20.10 31.53
C ASP A 184 4.57 -21.44 32.29
N GLN A 185 3.49 -22.20 32.00
CA GLN A 185 3.21 -23.52 32.63
C GLN A 185 3.21 -23.57 34.16
N LYS A 186 3.24 -22.44 34.84
CA LYS A 186 3.45 -22.35 36.31
C LYS A 186 2.17 -22.23 37.14
N LEU A 187 1.01 -22.11 36.47
CA LEU A 187 -0.25 -22.09 37.21
C LEU A 187 -0.61 -23.50 37.67
N PRO A 188 -0.88 -23.71 38.98
CA PRO A 188 -1.37 -24.98 39.53
C PRO A 188 -2.63 -25.40 38.78
N LYS A 189 -2.77 -26.70 38.44
CA LYS A 189 -3.93 -27.25 37.74
C LYS A 189 -5.27 -26.87 38.41
N GLU A 190 -5.27 -26.67 39.70
CA GLU A 190 -6.40 -26.25 40.51
C GLU A 190 -6.95 -24.84 40.20
N LEU A 191 -6.13 -23.99 39.58
CA LEU A 191 -6.52 -22.64 39.15
C LEU A 191 -6.93 -22.56 37.66
N LYS A 192 -6.75 -23.66 36.88
CA LYS A 192 -7.10 -23.67 35.48
C LYS A 192 -8.57 -24.02 35.22
N ASP A 193 -9.14 -24.92 36.02
CA ASP A 193 -10.53 -25.37 35.89
C ASP A 193 -11.17 -25.56 37.28
N GLN A 194 -12.36 -25.06 37.46
CA GLN A 194 -13.15 -25.39 38.64
C GLN A 194 -13.75 -26.78 38.50
N PRO A 195 -13.95 -27.54 39.63
CA PRO A 195 -14.48 -28.91 39.60
C PRO A 195 -15.85 -29.06 38.98
N ASP A 196 -16.62 -27.99 38.89
CA ASP A 196 -17.95 -27.94 38.32
C ASP A 196 -18.00 -27.50 36.84
N GLY A 197 -16.83 -27.41 36.19
CA GLY A 197 -16.69 -27.02 34.76
C GLY A 197 -16.97 -25.54 34.49
N LYS A 198 -17.06 -24.69 35.50
CA LYS A 198 -17.06 -23.24 35.31
C LYS A 198 -15.62 -22.73 35.18
N ARG A 199 -15.35 -21.96 34.14
CA ARG A 199 -14.09 -21.24 34.01
C ARG A 199 -13.99 -20.24 35.15
N VAL A 200 -12.80 -20.21 35.77
CA VAL A 200 -12.45 -19.11 36.66
C VAL A 200 -12.21 -17.89 35.78
N ASP A 201 -13.05 -16.87 35.97
CA ASP A 201 -12.76 -15.55 35.39
C ASP A 201 -11.53 -14.99 36.11
N HIS A 202 -10.43 -14.94 35.39
CA HIS A 202 -9.17 -14.36 35.84
C HIS A 202 -9.14 -12.87 35.65
#